data_e74855fb0ce26c443cca64a57658cbf9
#
_entry.id   e74855fb0ce26c443cca64a57658cbf9
#
_cell.length_a   1.000
_cell.length_b   1.000
_cell.length_c   1.000
_cell.angle_alpha   90.00
_cell.angle_beta   90.00
_cell.angle_gamma   90.00
#
_symmetry.space_group_name_H-M   'P 1'
#
loop_
_entity.id
_entity.type
_entity.pdbx_description
1 polymer ?
#
loop_
_entity_poly.entity_id
_entity_poly.type
_entity_poly.pdbx_seq_one_letter_code
_entity_poly.pdbx_strand_id
1 'polypeptide(L)'
;VFMKNIKDDLAKLLSKLAKEDYCYLTTTGRKSGTPHEIEIWFGIRDNSLYLLSGGGDDSDWVRNLRINPNVTVRIAKHAFPGIALIVNEEKEGMMARHMLAGKYQGWKEGQPLSEWGRTALVVGIELK
;
A
#
# COMPACT_ATOMS: atom_id res chain seq x y z
N VAL A 1 -9.45 33.89 2.91
CA VAL A 1 -9.29 33.02 2.17
C VAL A 1 -9.25 31.63 2.60
N PHE A 2 -9.51 30.90 1.81
CA PHE A 2 -10.10 29.74 2.08
C PHE A 2 -9.65 28.67 1.19
N MET A 3 -8.37 28.65 0.97
CA MET A 3 -7.81 27.55 0.26
C MET A 3 -7.69 26.42 1.24
N LYS A 4 -8.52 25.42 1.07
CA LYS A 4 -8.35 24.19 1.77
C LYS A 4 -7.02 23.59 1.38
N ASN A 5 -6.33 23.03 2.35
CA ASN A 5 -5.14 22.26 2.10
C ASN A 5 -5.56 20.95 1.41
N ILE A 6 -5.16 20.79 0.16
CA ILE A 6 -5.49 19.62 -0.64
C ILE A 6 -5.00 18.33 0.04
N LYS A 7 -3.85 18.38 0.70
CA LYS A 7 -3.33 17.23 1.45
C LYS A 7 -4.23 16.83 2.60
N ASP A 8 -4.81 17.81 3.30
CA ASP A 8 -5.72 17.52 4.42
C ASP A 8 -7.01 16.88 3.90
N ASP A 9 -7.52 17.34 2.77
CA ASP A 9 -8.71 16.76 2.17
C ASP A 9 -8.44 15.33 1.71
N LEU A 10 -7.28 15.07 1.12
CA LEU A 10 -6.87 13.73 0.74
C LEU A 10 -6.74 12.83 1.95
N ALA A 11 -6.08 13.29 3.02
CA ALA A 11 -5.91 12.51 4.23
C ALA A 11 -7.26 12.15 4.87
N LYS A 12 -8.22 13.08 4.87
CA LYS A 12 -9.57 12.80 5.38
C LYS A 12 -10.28 11.72 4.57
N LEU A 13 -10.20 11.81 3.25
CA LEU A 13 -10.81 10.81 2.39
C LEU A 13 -10.15 9.45 2.61
N LEU A 14 -8.82 9.40 2.64
CA LEU A 14 -8.09 8.15 2.86
C LEU A 14 -8.39 7.55 4.22
N SER A 15 -8.57 8.37 5.26
CA SER A 15 -8.96 7.88 6.57
C SER A 15 -10.31 7.15 6.54
N LYS A 16 -11.25 7.62 5.73
CA LYS A 16 -12.53 6.93 5.54
C LYS A 16 -12.36 5.64 4.74
N LEU A 17 -11.53 5.67 3.71
CA LEU A 17 -11.31 4.51 2.85
C LEU A 17 -10.46 3.43 3.50
N ALA A 18 -9.74 3.74 4.56
CA ALA A 18 -8.89 2.78 5.27
C ALA A 18 -9.67 1.60 5.84
N LYS A 19 -10.98 1.70 5.96
CA LYS A 19 -11.84 0.63 6.46
C LYS A 19 -12.20 -0.40 5.41
N GLU A 20 -11.95 -0.10 4.13
CA GLU A 20 -12.26 -1.05 3.06
C GLU A 20 -11.35 -2.28 3.17
N ASP A 21 -11.87 -3.43 2.75
CA ASP A 21 -11.14 -4.69 2.89
C ASP A 21 -10.02 -4.85 1.88
N TYR A 22 -10.19 -4.27 0.70
CA TYR A 22 -9.24 -4.43 -0.41
C TYR A 22 -9.04 -3.14 -1.15
N CYS A 23 -7.87 -3.00 -1.74
CA CYS A 23 -7.65 -2.03 -2.80
C CYS A 23 -7.29 -2.77 -4.08
N TYR A 24 -7.31 -2.03 -5.18
CA TYR A 24 -6.90 -2.54 -6.48
C TYR A 24 -5.69 -1.73 -6.93
N LEU A 25 -4.58 -2.43 -7.08
CA LEU A 25 -3.31 -1.82 -7.48
C LEU A 25 -3.09 -2.09 -8.96
N THR A 26 -2.89 -1.03 -9.73
CA THR A 26 -2.52 -1.14 -11.14
C THR A 26 -1.06 -0.74 -11.31
N THR A 27 -0.26 -1.68 -11.82
CA THR A 27 1.13 -1.45 -12.19
C THR A 27 1.25 -1.51 -13.71
N THR A 28 2.32 -0.94 -14.25
CA THR A 28 2.63 -1.06 -15.67
C THR A 28 3.50 -2.30 -15.88
N GLY A 29 3.07 -3.18 -16.75
CA GLY A 29 3.81 -4.40 -17.07
C GLY A 29 5.22 -4.06 -17.58
N ARG A 30 6.24 -4.62 -16.91
CA ARG A 30 7.65 -4.31 -17.23
C ARG A 30 8.08 -4.81 -18.61
N LYS A 31 7.34 -5.77 -19.17
CA LYS A 31 7.62 -6.30 -20.50
C LYS A 31 6.66 -5.80 -21.55
N SER A 32 5.36 -5.77 -21.22
CA SER A 32 4.31 -5.41 -22.17
C SER A 32 4.01 -3.91 -22.22
N GLY A 33 4.31 -3.17 -21.14
CA GLY A 33 3.89 -1.78 -21.03
C GLY A 33 2.40 -1.60 -20.79
N THR A 34 1.66 -2.69 -20.62
CA THR A 34 0.21 -2.62 -20.41
C THR A 34 -0.13 -2.61 -18.92
N PRO A 35 -1.30 -2.06 -18.54
CA PRO A 35 -1.68 -2.04 -17.13
C PRO A 35 -2.05 -3.45 -16.64
N HIS A 36 -1.65 -3.75 -15.40
CA HIS A 36 -2.00 -4.98 -14.71
C HIS A 36 -2.58 -4.64 -13.34
N GLU A 37 -3.82 -5.04 -13.11
CA GLU A 37 -4.52 -4.77 -11.85
C GLU A 37 -4.57 -6.02 -10.99
N ILE A 38 -4.30 -5.85 -9.69
CA ILE A 38 -4.48 -6.90 -8.69
C ILE A 38 -5.33 -6.38 -7.54
N GLU A 39 -6.05 -7.29 -6.88
CA GLU A 39 -6.74 -7.02 -5.63
C GLU A 39 -5.80 -7.39 -4.48
N ILE A 40 -5.65 -6.52 -3.49
CA ILE A 40 -4.66 -6.74 -2.44
C ILE A 40 -5.07 -6.06 -1.14
N TRP A 41 -4.63 -6.63 -0.02
CA TRP A 41 -4.78 -6.06 1.31
C TRP A 41 -3.90 -4.82 1.47
N PHE A 42 -4.36 -3.84 2.22
CA PHE A 42 -3.65 -2.57 2.37
C PHE A 42 -3.87 -1.94 3.75
N GLY A 43 -3.00 -1.01 4.08
CA GLY A 43 -3.17 -0.12 5.21
C GLY A 43 -2.83 1.31 4.81
N ILE A 44 -3.41 2.27 5.48
CA ILE A 44 -3.17 3.68 5.20
C ILE A 44 -2.69 4.38 6.47
N ARG A 45 -1.68 5.21 6.29
CA ARG A 45 -1.24 6.15 7.31
C ARG A 45 -0.94 7.47 6.63
N ASP A 46 -1.69 8.51 7.01
CA ASP A 46 -1.63 9.83 6.38
C ASP A 46 -1.92 9.70 4.86
N ASN A 47 -1.00 10.10 4.00
CA ASN A 47 -1.14 10.00 2.56
C ASN A 47 -0.40 8.80 1.97
N SER A 48 0.06 7.90 2.81
CA SER A 48 0.80 6.71 2.37
C SER A 48 -0.05 5.47 2.51
N LEU A 49 0.02 4.63 1.49
CA LEU A 49 -0.64 3.33 1.49
C LEU A 49 0.44 2.26 1.54
N TYR A 50 0.23 1.24 2.37
CA TYR A 50 1.22 0.17 2.56
C TYR A 50 0.66 -1.16 2.14
N LEU A 51 1.51 -1.94 1.49
CA LEU A 51 1.22 -3.28 1.00
C LEU A 51 2.30 -4.23 1.49
N LEU A 52 1.93 -5.49 1.67
CA LEU A 52 2.90 -6.54 1.97
C LEU A 52 2.86 -7.58 0.86
N SER A 53 4.03 -7.88 0.28
CA SER A 53 4.15 -8.93 -0.73
C SER A 53 4.65 -10.22 -0.08
N GLY A 54 3.77 -11.21 0.04
CA GLY A 54 4.15 -12.53 0.55
C GLY A 54 5.13 -13.25 -0.36
N GLY A 55 5.04 -13.01 -1.67
CA GLY A 55 6.00 -13.53 -2.65
C GLY A 55 7.29 -12.72 -2.74
N GLY A 56 7.43 -11.65 -1.96
CA GLY A 56 8.61 -10.80 -1.97
C GLY A 56 8.89 -10.24 -3.36
N ASP A 57 10.16 -10.34 -3.77
CA ASP A 57 10.60 -9.87 -5.07
C ASP A 57 10.15 -10.76 -6.24
N ASP A 58 9.57 -11.92 -5.95
CA ASP A 58 9.11 -12.83 -7.01
C ASP A 58 7.72 -12.47 -7.53
N SER A 59 6.99 -11.62 -6.82
CA SER A 59 5.68 -11.16 -7.28
C SER A 59 5.81 -10.26 -8.50
N ASP A 60 4.97 -10.49 -9.51
CA ASP A 60 5.00 -9.70 -10.74
C ASP A 60 4.75 -8.21 -10.48
N TRP A 61 3.80 -7.89 -9.59
CA TRP A 61 3.50 -6.50 -9.32
C TRP A 61 4.69 -5.78 -8.65
N VAL A 62 5.47 -6.49 -7.83
CA VAL A 62 6.68 -5.92 -7.23
C VAL A 62 7.73 -5.67 -8.31
N ARG A 63 7.94 -6.65 -9.19
CA ARG A 63 8.89 -6.50 -10.31
C ARG A 63 8.49 -5.37 -11.23
N ASN A 64 7.20 -5.22 -11.49
CA ASN A 64 6.67 -4.14 -12.32
C ASN A 64 6.95 -2.77 -11.71
N LEU A 65 6.63 -2.58 -10.43
CA LEU A 65 6.80 -1.27 -9.80
C LEU A 65 8.27 -0.89 -9.56
N ARG A 66 9.17 -1.88 -9.50
CA ARG A 66 10.60 -1.57 -9.44
C ARG A 66 11.09 -0.94 -10.74
N ILE A 67 10.52 -1.33 -11.86
CA ILE A 67 10.87 -0.76 -13.17
C ILE A 67 10.12 0.55 -13.42
N ASN A 68 8.83 0.57 -13.12
CA ASN A 68 8.02 1.78 -13.24
C ASN A 68 7.25 2.01 -11.93
N PRO A 69 7.72 2.94 -11.09
CA PRO A 69 7.10 3.17 -9.78
C PRO A 69 5.78 3.94 -9.84
N ASN A 70 5.39 4.43 -11.00
CA ASN A 70 4.11 5.10 -11.14
C ASN A 70 2.99 4.07 -11.15
N VAL A 71 2.09 4.17 -10.21
CA VAL A 71 1.00 3.20 -10.03
C VAL A 71 -0.32 3.94 -9.85
N THR A 72 -1.42 3.19 -9.95
CA THR A 72 -2.75 3.69 -9.59
C THR A 72 -3.32 2.78 -8.52
N VAL A 73 -3.88 3.39 -7.48
CA VAL A 73 -4.56 2.67 -6.42
C VAL A 73 -6.03 3.05 -6.46
N ARG A 74 -6.91 2.05 -6.55
CA ARG A 74 -8.36 2.28 -6.46
C ARG A 74 -8.88 1.64 -5.18
N ILE A 75 -9.56 2.45 -4.37
CA ILE A 75 -10.21 1.99 -3.14
C ILE A 75 -11.68 2.35 -3.27
N ALA A 76 -12.57 1.34 -3.22
CA ALA A 76 -13.96 1.49 -3.57
C ALA A 76 -14.06 2.12 -4.98
N LYS A 77 -14.68 3.28 -5.11
CA LYS A 77 -14.80 3.96 -6.40
C LYS A 77 -13.77 5.08 -6.63
N HIS A 78 -12.83 5.24 -5.68
CA HIS A 78 -11.86 6.34 -5.74
C HIS A 78 -10.51 5.85 -6.23
N ALA A 79 -10.03 6.45 -7.32
CA ALA A 79 -8.73 6.10 -7.90
C ALA A 79 -7.73 7.23 -7.63
N PHE A 80 -6.52 6.85 -7.22
CA PHE A 80 -5.44 7.78 -6.87
C PHE A 80 -4.18 7.40 -7.63
N PRO A 81 -3.52 8.37 -8.27
CA PRO A 81 -2.16 8.11 -8.73
C PRO A 81 -1.21 8.06 -7.54
N GLY A 82 -0.15 7.30 -7.67
CA GLY A 82 0.83 7.19 -6.61
C GLY A 82 2.20 6.82 -7.11
N ILE A 83 3.18 6.99 -6.24
CA ILE A 83 4.56 6.60 -6.49
C ILE A 83 4.93 5.51 -5.49
N ALA A 84 5.32 4.36 -5.99
CA ALA A 84 5.65 3.20 -5.17
C ALA A 84 7.15 3.12 -4.88
N LEU A 85 7.48 2.61 -3.69
CA LEU A 85 8.85 2.33 -3.31
C LEU A 85 8.90 1.14 -2.37
N ILE A 86 10.04 0.47 -2.34
CA ILE A 86 10.27 -0.58 -1.35
C ILE A 86 10.69 0.10 -0.04
N VAL A 87 10.02 -0.28 1.05
CA VAL A 87 10.31 0.31 2.35
C VAL A 87 11.47 -0.45 2.99
N ASN A 88 12.61 0.21 3.13
CA ASN A 88 13.81 -0.37 3.74
C ASN A 88 14.07 0.16 5.14
N GLU A 89 13.42 1.25 5.55
CA GLU A 89 13.60 1.81 6.87
C GLU A 89 12.88 0.92 7.89
N GLU A 90 13.58 0.54 8.95
CA GLU A 90 13.09 -0.47 9.88
C GLU A 90 11.82 -0.05 10.62
N LYS A 91 11.77 1.17 11.12
CA LYS A 91 10.60 1.65 11.88
C LYS A 91 9.36 1.73 11.01
N GLU A 92 9.51 2.27 9.82
CA GLU A 92 8.41 2.37 8.87
C GLU A 92 7.93 0.98 8.46
N GLY A 93 8.86 0.08 8.18
CA GLY A 93 8.54 -1.31 7.85
C GLY A 93 7.77 -1.99 8.96
N MET A 94 8.22 -1.86 10.21
CA MET A 94 7.53 -2.47 11.35
C MET A 94 6.16 -1.87 11.57
N MET A 95 6.02 -0.56 11.42
CA MET A 95 4.72 0.10 11.51
C MET A 95 3.74 -0.50 10.49
N ALA A 96 4.19 -0.66 9.25
CA ALA A 96 3.34 -1.21 8.20
C ALA A 96 2.96 -2.67 8.49
N ARG A 97 3.91 -3.48 8.95
CA ARG A 97 3.65 -4.88 9.32
C ARG A 97 2.62 -4.99 10.42
N HIS A 98 2.76 -4.23 11.48
CA HIS A 98 1.82 -4.23 12.60
C HIS A 98 0.44 -3.72 12.16
N MET A 99 0.40 -2.69 11.34
CA MET A 99 -0.85 -2.14 10.85
C MET A 99 -1.65 -3.15 10.04
N LEU A 100 -1.02 -3.83 9.09
CA LEU A 100 -1.72 -4.80 8.26
C LEU A 100 -2.06 -6.07 9.05
N ALA A 101 -1.14 -6.54 9.88
CA ALA A 101 -1.43 -7.69 10.75
C ALA A 101 -2.59 -7.39 11.71
N GLY A 102 -2.64 -6.18 12.24
CA GLY A 102 -3.76 -5.76 13.11
C GLY A 102 -5.08 -5.74 12.36
N LYS A 103 -5.08 -5.20 11.16
CA LYS A 103 -6.30 -5.08 10.36
C LYS A 103 -6.83 -6.43 9.88
N TYR A 104 -5.96 -7.31 9.41
CA TYR A 104 -6.37 -8.53 8.73
C TYR A 104 -6.24 -9.82 9.52
N GLN A 105 -5.39 -9.84 10.53
CA GLN A 105 -5.09 -11.06 11.29
C GLN A 105 -5.37 -10.92 12.79
N GLY A 106 -5.93 -9.80 13.19
CA GLY A 106 -6.25 -9.58 14.60
C GLY A 106 -5.02 -9.46 15.50
N TRP A 107 -3.86 -9.13 14.93
CA TRP A 107 -2.64 -8.97 15.71
C TRP A 107 -2.79 -7.83 16.73
N LYS A 108 -2.31 -8.08 17.94
CA LYS A 108 -2.27 -7.08 19.02
C LYS A 108 -0.85 -6.99 19.57
N GLU A 109 -0.54 -5.84 20.11
CA GLU A 109 0.78 -5.61 20.69
C GLU A 109 1.12 -6.66 21.73
N GLY A 110 2.38 -7.10 21.72
CA GLY A 110 2.86 -8.17 22.59
C GLY A 110 2.75 -9.55 22.00
N GLN A 111 2.07 -9.71 20.88
CA GLN A 111 1.96 -11.00 20.18
C GLN A 111 3.00 -11.10 19.07
N PRO A 112 3.44 -12.32 18.71
CA PRO A 112 4.31 -12.49 17.55
C PRO A 112 3.52 -12.26 16.25
N LEU A 113 4.20 -11.72 15.25
CA LEU A 113 3.63 -11.62 13.91
C LEU A 113 3.58 -13.02 13.28
N SER A 114 2.59 -13.21 12.38
CA SER A 114 2.59 -14.39 11.52
C SER A 114 3.81 -14.40 10.62
N GLU A 115 4.07 -15.51 9.95
CA GLU A 115 5.17 -15.58 9.00
C GLU A 115 5.02 -14.50 7.91
N TRP A 116 3.81 -14.34 7.36
CA TRP A 116 3.54 -13.30 6.38
C TRP A 116 3.83 -11.90 6.94
N GLY A 117 3.31 -11.57 8.12
CA GLY A 117 3.52 -10.26 8.73
C GLY A 117 4.99 -9.98 9.04
N ARG A 118 5.77 -11.03 9.30
CA ARG A 118 7.18 -10.92 9.67
C ARG A 118 8.11 -10.89 8.48
N THR A 119 7.79 -11.61 7.40
CA THR A 119 8.73 -11.84 6.29
C THR A 119 8.34 -11.21 4.97
N ALA A 120 7.08 -10.82 4.76
CA ALA A 120 6.64 -10.22 3.51
C ALA A 120 7.40 -8.93 3.22
N LEU A 121 7.59 -8.65 1.94
CA LEU A 121 8.25 -7.41 1.50
C LEU A 121 7.29 -6.23 1.68
N VAL A 122 7.76 -5.16 2.30
CA VAL A 122 6.94 -3.96 2.54
C VAL A 122 7.08 -3.00 1.37
N VAL A 123 5.94 -2.62 0.79
CA VAL A 123 5.87 -1.62 -0.27
C VAL A 123 5.08 -0.43 0.24
N GLY A 124 5.60 0.76 0.05
CA GLY A 124 4.90 2.00 0.37
C GLY A 124 4.53 2.73 -0.91
N ILE A 125 3.36 3.36 -0.91
CA ILE A 125 2.89 4.15 -2.04
C ILE A 125 2.48 5.52 -1.52
N GLU A 126 3.15 6.56 -2.01
CA GLU A 126 2.74 7.92 -1.72
C GLU A 126 1.61 8.28 -2.68
N LEU A 127 0.42 8.50 -2.14
CA LEU A 127 -0.77 8.83 -2.93
C LEU A 127 -0.85 10.32 -3.19
N LYS A 128 -1.36 10.67 -4.35
CA LYS A 128 -1.48 12.06 -4.79
C LYS A 128 -2.91 12.45 -5.12
#